data_a59dcb055ab6e7ad4b9118c6aaf4d244
#
_entry.id   a59dcb055ab6e7ad4b9118c6aaf4d244
#
_cell.length_a   1.000
_cell.length_b   1.000
_cell.length_c   1.000
_cell.angle_alpha   90.00
_cell.angle_beta   90.00
_cell.angle_gamma   90.00
#
_symmetry.space_group_name_H-M   'P 1'
#
loop_
_entity.id
_entity.type
_entity.pdbx_description
1 polymer ?
#
loop_
_entity_poly.entity_id
_entity_poly.type
_entity_poly.pdbx_seq_one_letter_code
_entity_poly.pdbx_strand_id
1 'polypeptide(L)'
;MPTTYPISAAYTDGQVLSASNVNGISTAINEIAALQINAQTGTTYTLALTDAAKVVTLTNASAITLSINTDAAVNFAIGTQIILYQGGAGQITVSATTPGTTSVRAQGSKNKSAGQYAILCVMKMAANEWVVFGNTST
;
A
#
# COMPACT_ATOMS: atom_id res chain seq x y z
N MET A 1 1.19 -12.04 7.67
CA MET A 1 2.30 -11.92 6.71
C MET A 1 2.32 -13.17 5.85
N PRO A 2 2.21 -13.08 4.53
CA PRO A 2 2.34 -14.25 3.71
C PRO A 2 3.74 -14.79 3.90
N THR A 3 3.85 -16.03 4.37
CA THR A 3 5.11 -16.75 4.37
C THR A 3 5.56 -16.89 2.93
N THR A 4 6.68 -16.28 2.60
CA THR A 4 7.35 -16.52 1.32
C THR A 4 7.70 -18.01 1.30
N TYR A 5 6.88 -18.80 0.64
CA TYR A 5 7.28 -20.17 0.33
C TYR A 5 8.38 -20.05 -0.72
N PRO A 6 9.61 -20.46 -0.43
CA PRO A 6 10.60 -20.55 -1.49
C PRO A 6 10.10 -21.62 -2.47
N ILE A 7 9.59 -21.18 -3.62
CA ILE A 7 9.36 -22.06 -4.78
C ILE A 7 10.71 -22.52 -5.35
N SER A 8 11.76 -22.36 -4.58
CA SER A 8 13.13 -22.70 -4.97
C SER A 8 13.55 -24.14 -4.63
N ALA A 9 12.67 -24.97 -4.10
CA ALA A 9 12.90 -26.39 -4.18
C ALA A 9 12.73 -26.79 -5.65
N ALA A 10 13.85 -26.89 -6.36
CA ALA A 10 13.86 -27.45 -7.70
C ALA A 10 13.21 -28.83 -7.63
N TYR A 11 11.97 -28.93 -8.11
CA TYR A 11 11.34 -30.22 -8.31
C TYR A 11 12.06 -30.88 -9.47
N THR A 12 12.83 -31.92 -9.18
CA THR A 12 13.40 -32.79 -10.21
C THR A 12 12.31 -33.69 -10.76
N ASP A 13 12.42 -34.01 -12.03
CA ASP A 13 11.48 -34.89 -12.72
C ASP A 13 11.25 -36.19 -11.92
N GLY A 14 9.99 -36.52 -11.61
CA GLY A 14 9.59 -37.68 -10.82
C GLY A 14 9.33 -37.44 -9.33
N GLN A 15 9.45 -36.22 -8.82
CA GLN A 15 9.04 -35.91 -7.44
C GLN A 15 7.52 -35.71 -7.34
N VAL A 16 6.91 -36.43 -6.39
CA VAL A 16 5.49 -36.23 -6.08
C VAL A 16 5.33 -35.03 -5.17
N LEU A 17 4.44 -34.12 -5.55
CA LEU A 17 4.05 -32.99 -4.68
C LEU A 17 3.39 -33.53 -3.41
N SER A 18 3.93 -33.19 -2.24
CA SER A 18 3.29 -33.56 -0.98
C SER A 18 1.98 -32.79 -0.78
N ALA A 19 1.03 -33.36 -0.06
CA ALA A 19 -0.23 -32.68 0.27
C ALA A 19 0.02 -31.34 1.00
N SER A 20 1.07 -31.23 1.83
CA SER A 20 1.44 -29.99 2.50
C SER A 20 1.90 -28.90 1.53
N ASN A 21 2.61 -29.27 0.46
CA ASN A 21 3.04 -28.32 -0.57
C ASN A 21 1.85 -27.81 -1.40
N VAL A 22 0.92 -28.71 -1.75
CA VAL A 22 -0.32 -28.35 -2.46
C VAL A 22 -1.21 -27.46 -1.59
N ASN A 23 -1.34 -27.77 -0.30
CA ASN A 23 -2.11 -26.96 0.64
C ASN A 23 -1.46 -25.58 0.85
N GLY A 24 -0.14 -25.51 0.89
CA GLY A 24 0.59 -24.23 0.96
C GLY A 24 0.33 -23.34 -0.25
N ILE A 25 0.35 -23.89 -1.45
CA ILE A 25 0.02 -23.18 -2.70
C ILE A 25 -1.45 -22.72 -2.67
N SER A 26 -2.38 -23.60 -2.27
CA SER A 26 -3.80 -23.25 -2.16
C SER A 26 -4.04 -22.13 -1.17
N THR A 27 -3.39 -22.15 -0.02
CA THR A 27 -3.47 -21.08 0.99
C THR A 27 -2.93 -19.77 0.42
N ALA A 28 -1.77 -19.79 -0.22
CA ALA A 28 -1.18 -18.59 -0.84
C ALA A 28 -2.07 -17.99 -1.93
N ILE A 29 -2.71 -18.84 -2.75
CA ILE A 29 -3.66 -18.37 -3.78
C ILE A 29 -4.91 -17.75 -3.14
N ASN A 30 -5.42 -18.34 -2.06
CA ASN A 30 -6.58 -17.79 -1.35
C ASN A 30 -6.26 -16.44 -0.66
N GLU A 31 -5.03 -16.25 -0.19
CA GLU A 31 -4.57 -14.97 0.37
C GLU A 31 -4.47 -13.86 -0.69
N ILE A 32 -4.23 -14.21 -1.96
CA ILE A 32 -4.19 -13.25 -3.08
C ILE A 32 -5.61 -12.82 -3.50
N ALA A 33 -6.65 -13.61 -3.18
CA ALA A 33 -8.04 -13.34 -3.60
C ALA A 33 -8.64 -12.09 -2.93
N ALA A 34 -8.08 -11.60 -1.83
CA ALA A 34 -8.50 -10.40 -1.13
C ALA A 34 -7.29 -9.51 -0.79
N LEU A 35 -7.46 -8.20 -0.92
CA LEU A 35 -6.42 -7.26 -0.47
C LEU A 35 -6.32 -7.31 1.06
N GLN A 36 -5.10 -7.42 1.56
CA GLN A 36 -4.84 -7.35 2.99
C GLN A 36 -5.04 -5.93 3.50
N ILE A 37 -5.53 -5.82 4.74
CA ILE A 37 -5.77 -4.53 5.40
C ILE A 37 -4.65 -4.28 6.39
N ASN A 38 -4.03 -3.10 6.30
CA ASN A 38 -3.14 -2.54 7.33
C ASN A 38 -3.90 -1.44 8.07
N ALA A 39 -4.30 -1.69 9.32
CA ALA A 39 -5.08 -0.75 10.12
C ALA A 39 -4.15 0.18 10.91
N GLN A 40 -4.32 1.49 10.72
CA GLN A 40 -3.59 2.55 11.41
C GLN A 40 -4.55 3.47 12.16
N THR A 41 -4.21 3.81 13.39
CA THR A 41 -5.03 4.65 14.27
C THR A 41 -4.34 5.94 14.71
N GLY A 42 -3.10 6.15 14.30
CA GLY A 42 -2.33 7.37 14.60
C GLY A 42 -2.72 8.57 13.74
N THR A 43 -2.17 9.72 14.07
CA THR A 43 -2.29 10.95 13.27
C THR A 43 -1.21 11.09 12.20
N THR A 44 -0.23 10.18 12.20
CA THR A 44 0.84 10.11 11.20
C THR A 44 1.08 8.66 10.81
N TYR A 45 1.32 8.40 9.54
CA TYR A 45 1.75 7.12 9.04
C TYR A 45 2.67 7.29 7.84
N THR A 46 3.78 6.56 7.82
CA THR A 46 4.69 6.54 6.68
C THR A 46 4.61 5.19 5.99
N LEU A 47 4.37 5.19 4.68
CA LEU A 47 4.25 3.97 3.89
C LEU A 47 5.53 3.13 3.95
N ALA A 48 5.36 1.84 4.19
CA ALA A 48 6.42 0.82 4.19
C ALA A 48 6.26 -0.11 2.97
N LEU A 49 7.33 -0.81 2.57
CA LEU A 49 7.28 -1.76 1.44
C LEU A 49 6.21 -2.83 1.61
N THR A 50 5.89 -3.19 2.85
CA THR A 50 4.84 -4.15 3.18
C THR A 50 3.43 -3.67 2.88
N ASP A 51 3.23 -2.38 2.56
CA ASP A 51 1.93 -1.80 2.19
C ASP A 51 1.62 -1.96 0.70
N ALA A 52 2.59 -2.37 -0.10
CA ALA A 52 2.39 -2.60 -1.54
C ALA A 52 1.21 -3.55 -1.77
N ALA A 53 0.29 -3.16 -2.66
CA ALA A 53 -0.93 -3.88 -3.01
C ALA A 53 -1.87 -4.17 -1.82
N LYS A 54 -1.85 -3.31 -0.78
CA LYS A 54 -2.75 -3.40 0.38
C LYS A 54 -3.73 -2.25 0.45
N VAL A 55 -4.68 -2.38 1.37
CA VAL A 55 -5.53 -1.28 1.85
C VAL A 55 -4.96 -0.82 3.19
N VAL A 56 -4.56 0.44 3.28
CA VAL A 56 -4.20 1.09 4.55
C VAL A 56 -5.43 1.82 5.05
N THR A 57 -6.01 1.36 6.14
CA THR A 57 -7.13 2.05 6.78
C THR A 57 -6.59 3.01 7.82
N LEU A 58 -7.04 4.25 7.77
CA LEU A 58 -6.60 5.34 8.64
C LEU A 58 -7.80 5.83 9.44
N THR A 59 -7.81 5.52 10.73
CA THR A 59 -8.96 5.79 11.61
C THR A 59 -8.54 6.65 12.78
N ASN A 60 -8.78 7.95 12.69
CA ASN A 60 -8.57 8.92 13.77
C ASN A 60 -9.60 10.04 13.64
N ALA A 61 -9.94 10.68 14.76
CA ALA A 61 -10.80 11.86 14.77
C ALA A 61 -10.07 13.14 14.34
N SER A 62 -8.75 13.19 14.58
CA SER A 62 -7.87 14.30 14.19
C SER A 62 -7.28 14.07 12.81
N ALA A 63 -6.89 15.16 12.14
CA ALA A 63 -6.25 15.12 10.82
C ALA A 63 -5.04 14.17 10.80
N ILE A 64 -4.88 13.44 9.70
CA ILE A 64 -3.87 12.41 9.53
C ILE A 64 -2.92 12.81 8.40
N THR A 65 -1.63 12.73 8.65
CA THR A 65 -0.60 12.88 7.61
C THR A 65 -0.10 11.50 7.21
N LEU A 66 -0.33 11.14 5.94
CA LEU A 66 0.28 9.97 5.32
C LEU A 66 1.49 10.43 4.52
N SER A 67 2.65 9.87 4.83
CA SER A 67 3.92 10.27 4.24
C SER A 67 4.48 9.20 3.32
N ILE A 68 5.07 9.62 2.21
CA ILE A 68 5.78 8.78 1.25
C ILE A 68 7.27 9.11 1.30
N ASN A 69 8.09 8.10 1.54
CA ASN A 69 9.55 8.24 1.59
C ASN A 69 10.17 8.40 0.20
N THR A 70 11.42 8.85 0.18
CA THR A 70 12.26 8.80 -1.01
C THR A 70 12.56 7.34 -1.39
N ASP A 71 12.87 7.08 -2.66
CA ASP A 71 13.29 5.76 -3.13
C ASP A 71 14.58 5.28 -2.45
N ALA A 72 15.43 6.21 -2.04
CA ALA A 72 16.65 5.88 -1.28
C ALA A 72 16.33 5.26 0.09
N ALA A 73 15.22 5.65 0.71
CA ALA A 73 14.80 5.14 2.02
C ALA A 73 13.87 3.93 1.89
N VAL A 74 12.88 3.99 0.98
CA VAL A 74 11.90 2.91 0.76
C VAL A 74 11.61 2.80 -0.74
N ASN A 75 12.24 1.86 -1.40
CA ASN A 75 12.14 1.72 -2.86
C ASN A 75 11.02 0.79 -3.28
N PHE A 76 9.83 1.33 -3.46
CA PHE A 76 8.72 0.62 -4.09
C PHE A 76 8.98 0.39 -5.60
N ALA A 77 8.48 -0.70 -6.14
CA ALA A 77 8.51 -0.90 -7.60
C ALA A 77 7.59 0.13 -8.30
N ILE A 78 7.99 0.57 -9.51
CA ILE A 78 7.12 1.41 -10.35
C ILE A 78 5.86 0.61 -10.68
N GLY A 79 4.69 1.27 -10.60
CA GLY A 79 3.38 0.63 -10.74
C GLY A 79 2.77 0.12 -9.42
N THR A 80 3.49 0.22 -8.30
CA THR A 80 2.92 -0.10 -6.98
C THR A 80 1.69 0.76 -6.70
N GLN A 81 0.61 0.11 -6.28
CA GLN A 81 -0.64 0.74 -5.86
C GLN A 81 -0.90 0.45 -4.40
N ILE A 82 -1.34 1.45 -3.67
CA ILE A 82 -1.77 1.33 -2.27
C ILE A 82 -3.09 2.08 -2.13
N ILE A 83 -4.10 1.40 -1.63
CA ILE A 83 -5.41 1.98 -1.37
C ILE A 83 -5.41 2.56 0.03
N LEU A 84 -5.92 3.78 0.17
CA LEU A 84 -6.08 4.47 1.45
C LEU A 84 -7.56 4.63 1.75
N TYR A 85 -7.97 4.31 2.95
CA TYR A 85 -9.35 4.46 3.40
C TYR A 85 -9.41 5.32 4.64
N GLN A 86 -10.17 6.41 4.58
CA GLN A 86 -10.45 7.26 5.75
C GLN A 86 -11.58 6.66 6.57
N GLY A 87 -11.26 5.95 7.65
CA GLY A 87 -12.27 5.33 8.52
C GLY A 87 -12.85 6.28 9.57
N GLY A 88 -12.08 7.29 10.00
CA GLY A 88 -12.47 8.28 11.00
C GLY A 88 -12.84 9.64 10.42
N ALA A 89 -13.15 10.59 11.31
CA ALA A 89 -13.46 11.97 10.91
C ALA A 89 -12.22 12.75 10.43
N GLY A 90 -11.00 12.34 10.85
CA GLY A 90 -9.76 13.02 10.52
C GLY A 90 -9.40 12.88 9.05
N GLN A 91 -9.29 14.02 8.36
CA GLN A 91 -8.91 14.07 6.95
C GLN A 91 -7.50 13.57 6.74
N ILE A 92 -7.30 12.73 5.74
CA ILE A 92 -5.97 12.25 5.31
C ILE A 92 -5.34 13.29 4.39
N THR A 93 -4.10 13.68 4.66
CA THR A 93 -3.26 14.44 3.73
C THR A 93 -2.10 13.56 3.29
N VAL A 94 -1.93 13.37 1.98
CA VAL A 94 -0.80 12.64 1.40
C VAL A 94 0.32 13.63 1.10
N SER A 95 1.51 13.35 1.62
CA SER A 95 2.68 14.22 1.46
C SER A 95 3.97 13.41 1.28
N ALA A 96 5.01 14.04 0.78
CA ALA A 96 6.35 13.47 0.75
C ALA A 96 7.09 13.77 2.06
N THR A 97 7.90 12.82 2.55
CA THR A 97 8.81 13.06 3.69
C THR A 97 9.89 14.07 3.34
N THR A 98 10.31 14.09 2.07
CA THR A 98 11.33 15.01 1.55
C THR A 98 10.78 15.69 0.29
N PRO A 99 10.00 16.78 0.44
CA PRO A 99 9.55 17.60 -0.68
C PRO A 99 10.74 18.10 -1.50
N GLY A 100 10.61 18.08 -2.81
CA GLY A 100 11.70 18.43 -3.73
C GLY A 100 12.51 17.22 -4.22
N THR A 101 12.58 16.14 -3.45
CA THR A 101 13.12 14.86 -3.90
C THR A 101 11.99 13.92 -4.35
N THR A 102 10.98 13.71 -3.50
CA THR A 102 9.80 12.91 -3.84
C THR A 102 8.66 13.84 -4.24
N SER A 103 8.08 13.59 -5.40
CA SER A 103 6.92 14.31 -5.90
C SER A 103 5.65 13.52 -5.65
N VAL A 104 4.70 14.13 -4.97
CA VAL A 104 3.32 13.63 -4.82
C VAL A 104 2.42 14.49 -5.69
N ARG A 105 1.99 13.94 -6.83
CA ARG A 105 1.16 14.66 -7.80
C ARG A 105 -0.31 14.35 -7.56
N ALA A 106 -1.12 15.37 -7.62
CA ALA A 106 -2.58 15.26 -7.50
C ALA A 106 -3.23 16.25 -8.46
N GLN A 107 -4.25 15.82 -9.17
CA GLN A 107 -5.00 16.69 -10.08
C GLN A 107 -5.62 17.86 -9.29
N GLY A 108 -5.35 19.08 -9.73
CA GLY A 108 -5.86 20.27 -9.05
C GLY A 108 -5.37 20.44 -7.61
N SER A 109 -4.18 19.92 -7.30
CA SER A 109 -3.59 19.90 -5.94
C SER A 109 -4.45 19.19 -4.89
N LYS A 110 -5.31 18.26 -5.30
CA LYS A 110 -6.23 17.52 -4.42
C LYS A 110 -5.55 16.32 -3.80
N ASN A 111 -4.63 16.55 -2.88
CA ASN A 111 -3.87 15.51 -2.19
C ASN A 111 -4.46 15.10 -0.83
N LYS A 112 -5.69 15.51 -0.53
CA LYS A 112 -6.39 15.16 0.71
C LYS A 112 -7.62 14.31 0.42
N SER A 113 -8.06 13.54 1.40
CA SER A 113 -9.35 12.83 1.32
C SER A 113 -10.52 13.79 1.38
N ALA A 114 -11.59 13.48 0.66
CA ALA A 114 -12.78 14.33 0.59
C ALA A 114 -13.61 14.35 1.87
N GLY A 115 -13.47 13.32 2.73
CA GLY A 115 -14.19 13.20 3.98
C GLY A 115 -14.18 11.77 4.50
N GLN A 116 -14.88 11.52 5.61
CA GLN A 116 -15.00 10.19 6.20
C GLN A 116 -15.55 9.20 5.16
N TYR A 117 -15.01 7.99 5.14
CA TYR A 117 -15.27 6.91 4.19
C TYR A 117 -14.75 7.13 2.77
N ALA A 118 -14.00 8.22 2.53
CA ALA A 118 -13.32 8.42 1.26
C ALA A 118 -12.25 7.35 1.02
N ILE A 119 -12.14 6.94 -0.24
CA ILE A 119 -11.10 6.04 -0.72
C ILE A 119 -10.20 6.80 -1.68
N LEU A 120 -8.90 6.74 -1.45
CA LEU A 120 -7.87 7.25 -2.33
C LEU A 120 -6.97 6.10 -2.76
N CYS A 121 -6.28 6.30 -3.86
CA CYS A 121 -5.18 5.43 -4.26
C CYS A 121 -3.92 6.27 -4.45
N VAL A 122 -2.79 5.76 -3.99
CA VAL A 122 -1.48 6.27 -4.34
C VAL A 122 -0.80 5.25 -5.25
N MET A 123 -0.25 5.72 -6.36
CA MET A 123 0.43 4.88 -7.34
C MET A 123 1.80 5.46 -7.68
N LYS A 124 2.82 4.60 -7.67
CA LYS A 124 4.17 4.99 -8.08
C LYS A 124 4.28 5.00 -9.61
N MET A 125 4.54 6.16 -10.19
CA MET A 125 4.58 6.36 -11.63
C MET A 125 6.00 6.34 -12.19
N ALA A 126 6.98 6.83 -11.42
CA ALA A 126 8.40 6.89 -11.78
C ALA A 126 9.27 6.92 -10.51
N ALA A 127 10.59 6.98 -10.68
CA ALA A 127 11.50 7.16 -9.55
C ALA A 127 11.14 8.43 -8.78
N ASN A 128 10.95 8.31 -7.47
CA ASN A 128 10.52 9.39 -6.58
C ASN A 128 9.27 10.16 -7.04
N GLU A 129 8.41 9.55 -7.85
CA GLU A 129 7.17 10.19 -8.33
C GLU A 129 5.95 9.32 -8.08
N TRP A 130 4.96 9.89 -7.40
CA TRP A 130 3.70 9.28 -7.05
C TRP A 130 2.53 10.12 -7.48
N VAL A 131 1.41 9.50 -7.81
CA VAL A 131 0.14 10.15 -8.08
C VAL A 131 -0.89 9.76 -7.04
N VAL A 132 -1.71 10.71 -6.62
CA VAL A 132 -2.86 10.52 -5.73
C VAL A 132 -4.13 10.72 -6.53
N PHE A 133 -5.08 9.80 -6.42
CA PHE A 133 -6.37 9.90 -7.08
C PHE A 133 -7.47 9.19 -6.27
N GLY A 134 -8.71 9.40 -6.64
CA GLY A 134 -9.89 8.84 -5.98
C GLY A 134 -10.79 9.92 -5.40
N ASN A 135 -11.39 9.69 -4.24
CA ASN A 135 -12.22 10.67 -3.55
C ASN A 135 -11.34 11.72 -2.86
N THR A 136 -10.81 12.66 -3.63
CA THR A 136 -9.85 13.66 -3.17
C THR A 136 -10.44 15.06 -3.07
N SER A 137 -9.84 15.89 -2.20
CA SER A 137 -10.11 17.32 -2.03
C SER A 137 -8.82 18.13 -1.90
N THR A 138 -8.91 19.43 -1.92
CA THR A 138 -7.82 20.38 -1.62
C THR A 138 -7.63 20.57 -0.13
#